data_c7f6cbb27c4503b19bc27d99eaaedf2e
#
_entry.id   c7f6cbb27c4503b19bc27d99eaaedf2e
#
_cell.length_a   1.000
_cell.length_b   1.000
_cell.length_c   1.000
_cell.angle_alpha   90.00
_cell.angle_beta   90.00
_cell.angle_gamma   90.00
#
_symmetry.space_group_name_H-M   'P 1'
#
loop_
_entity.id
_entity.type
_entity.pdbx_description
1 polymer ?
#
loop_
_entity_poly.entity_id
_entity_poly.type
_entity_poly.pdbx_seq_one_letter_code
_entity_poly.pdbx_strand_id
1 'polypeptide(L)'
;LATENLGANSVVWSLQKDGAAADLEKALSGELNSAGGTVLFKEKGSYTLTASITDELGKTVTAQSNITIYPVAEVKLTLPAVSHTDKTITLQTETKETDGLALTYTLTRNGEPADIGTFIEGNPSDGSIRFKEKGVYVLTASVTDATGRVFADSTDITVYPVGSAGFYLPEILHTDKTVTVEAVFGEIGSHTATWSLLRDGKEISLTDVAEGTLNNSGGELQFNTKGSYVLKAEFTDDGGRTYRYEQNFKVYPVPAVSYSLPKYAHTDTDVVVKTETADLDDLTIEWLADNTFGFQDWSTYVSGKLTNN
;
A
#
# COMPACT_ATOMS: atom_id res chain seq x y z
N LEU A 1 50.35 -3.53 34.31
CA LEU A 1 51.14 -4.04 35.44
C LEU A 1 52.54 -3.41 35.32
N ALA A 2 52.97 -2.69 36.32
CA ALA A 2 54.36 -2.22 36.44
C ALA A 2 55.12 -3.34 37.16
N THR A 3 56.13 -3.92 36.53
CA THR A 3 57.00 -4.95 37.12
C THR A 3 58.39 -4.38 37.21
N GLU A 4 58.86 -4.16 38.43
CA GLU A 4 60.24 -3.78 38.71
C GLU A 4 60.94 -4.96 39.39
N ASN A 5 62.21 -5.26 39.04
CA ASN A 5 63.06 -6.28 39.67
C ASN A 5 62.51 -7.71 39.61
N LEU A 6 61.94 -8.15 38.51
CA LEU A 6 61.44 -9.51 38.34
C LEU A 6 62.53 -10.58 38.36
N GLY A 7 63.78 -10.24 38.03
CA GLY A 7 64.86 -11.23 37.93
C GLY A 7 64.49 -12.28 36.85
N ALA A 8 64.64 -13.57 37.19
CA ALA A 8 64.25 -14.70 36.37
C ALA A 8 62.81 -15.17 36.59
N ASN A 9 62.04 -14.50 37.50
CA ASN A 9 60.71 -14.93 37.85
C ASN A 9 59.65 -14.56 36.79
N SER A 10 58.73 -15.47 36.53
CA SER A 10 57.61 -15.25 35.62
C SER A 10 56.34 -14.87 36.37
N VAL A 11 55.48 -14.06 35.74
CA VAL A 11 54.13 -13.77 36.21
C VAL A 11 53.21 -14.96 35.96
N VAL A 12 52.56 -15.46 37.00
CA VAL A 12 51.50 -16.46 36.95
C VAL A 12 50.17 -15.75 37.02
N TRP A 13 49.31 -16.01 36.02
CA TRP A 13 47.97 -15.45 35.95
C TRP A 13 46.93 -16.44 36.46
N SER A 14 45.95 -15.99 37.18
CA SER A 14 44.76 -16.74 37.58
C SER A 14 43.49 -15.90 37.41
N LEU A 15 42.38 -16.59 37.16
CA LEU A 15 41.10 -15.97 36.87
C LEU A 15 40.02 -16.52 37.81
N GLN A 16 39.17 -15.65 38.30
CA GLN A 16 37.89 -16.03 38.90
C GLN A 16 36.77 -15.43 38.09
N LYS A 17 35.67 -16.16 37.93
CA LYS A 17 34.41 -15.70 37.34
C LYS A 17 33.32 -15.85 38.37
N ASP A 18 32.60 -14.77 38.67
CA ASP A 18 31.51 -14.70 39.66
C ASP A 18 31.92 -15.28 41.05
N GLY A 19 33.17 -15.03 41.43
CA GLY A 19 33.78 -15.49 42.70
C GLY A 19 34.31 -16.92 42.72
N ALA A 20 34.13 -17.71 41.66
CA ALA A 20 34.64 -19.06 41.50
C ALA A 20 35.89 -19.11 40.60
N ALA A 21 36.83 -20.04 40.89
CA ALA A 21 37.99 -20.22 40.01
C ALA A 21 37.59 -20.59 38.57
N ALA A 22 38.18 -19.93 37.60
CA ALA A 22 37.94 -20.15 36.18
C ALA A 22 39.23 -20.51 35.44
N ASP A 23 39.09 -21.36 34.45
CA ASP A 23 40.14 -21.75 33.54
C ASP A 23 40.41 -20.60 32.55
N LEU A 24 41.66 -20.11 32.53
CA LEU A 24 42.07 -18.99 31.66
C LEU A 24 41.89 -19.30 30.19
N GLU A 25 42.32 -20.47 29.75
CA GLU A 25 42.27 -20.85 28.31
C GLU A 25 40.85 -21.04 27.82
N LYS A 26 39.94 -21.48 28.70
CA LYS A 26 38.52 -21.61 28.36
C LYS A 26 37.80 -20.27 28.37
N ALA A 27 38.11 -19.38 29.34
CA ALA A 27 37.43 -18.11 29.56
C ALA A 27 37.94 -17.01 28.63
N LEU A 28 39.18 -17.05 28.22
CA LEU A 28 39.84 -16.00 27.41
C LEU A 28 40.29 -16.52 26.04
N SER A 29 40.38 -15.61 25.07
CA SER A 29 41.15 -15.74 23.84
C SER A 29 42.25 -14.70 23.85
N GLY A 30 43.44 -15.04 23.35
CA GLY A 30 44.64 -14.21 23.42
C GLY A 30 45.62 -14.74 24.46
N GLU A 31 46.72 -14.04 24.65
CA GLU A 31 47.80 -14.51 25.53
C GLU A 31 48.14 -13.45 26.60
N LEU A 32 48.39 -13.94 27.80
CA LEU A 32 48.96 -13.18 28.89
C LEU A 32 50.36 -13.69 29.19
N ASN A 33 51.31 -12.79 29.24
CA ASN A 33 52.72 -13.08 29.56
C ASN A 33 53.21 -12.20 30.74
N SER A 34 54.47 -12.22 31.10
CA SER A 34 55.03 -11.44 32.20
C SER A 34 54.92 -9.92 32.00
N ALA A 35 54.76 -9.43 30.78
CA ALA A 35 54.55 -8.03 30.45
C ALA A 35 53.07 -7.66 30.35
N GLY A 36 52.14 -8.61 30.47
CA GLY A 36 50.71 -8.47 30.23
C GLY A 36 50.31 -9.07 28.86
N GLY A 37 49.25 -8.55 28.26
CA GLY A 37 48.77 -9.03 26.96
C GLY A 37 47.40 -8.45 26.63
N THR A 38 46.88 -8.85 25.45
CA THR A 38 45.54 -8.52 24.99
C THR A 38 44.69 -9.78 25.00
N VAL A 39 43.54 -9.70 25.69
CA VAL A 39 42.62 -10.85 25.82
C VAL A 39 41.20 -10.45 25.51
N LEU A 40 40.41 -11.38 24.99
CA LEU A 40 38.98 -11.30 24.78
C LEU A 40 38.31 -12.29 25.75
N PHE A 41 37.39 -11.81 26.55
CA PHE A 41 36.53 -12.65 27.37
C PHE A 41 35.44 -13.27 26.54
N LYS A 42 35.25 -14.60 26.61
CA LYS A 42 34.33 -15.38 25.80
C LYS A 42 32.89 -15.36 26.33
N GLU A 43 32.73 -15.09 27.63
CA GLU A 43 31.44 -15.12 28.32
C GLU A 43 31.22 -13.88 29.20
N LYS A 44 29.95 -13.50 29.36
CA LYS A 44 29.54 -12.45 30.31
C LYS A 44 29.80 -12.88 31.74
N GLY A 45 30.02 -11.94 32.67
CA GLY A 45 30.22 -12.19 34.11
C GLY A 45 31.12 -11.17 34.76
N SER A 46 31.25 -11.28 36.05
CA SER A 46 32.21 -10.50 36.86
C SER A 46 33.49 -11.30 37.02
N TYR A 47 34.59 -10.76 36.54
CA TYR A 47 35.87 -11.43 36.53
C TYR A 47 36.85 -10.70 37.47
N THR A 48 37.63 -11.49 38.21
CA THR A 48 38.80 -11.03 38.93
C THR A 48 40.04 -11.68 38.33
N LEU A 49 40.88 -10.87 37.71
CA LEU A 49 42.17 -11.33 37.16
C LEU A 49 43.25 -11.04 38.19
N THR A 50 44.01 -12.06 38.56
CA THR A 50 45.12 -11.99 39.53
C THR A 50 46.44 -12.31 38.83
N ALA A 51 47.40 -11.42 38.99
CA ALA A 51 48.81 -11.66 38.66
C ALA A 51 49.59 -11.98 39.95
N SER A 52 50.36 -13.04 39.93
CA SER A 52 51.20 -13.41 41.07
C SER A 52 52.65 -13.70 40.64
N ILE A 53 53.56 -13.33 41.49
CA ILE A 53 54.99 -13.57 41.32
C ILE A 53 55.51 -14.18 42.61
N THR A 54 56.24 -15.27 42.53
CA THR A 54 56.90 -15.88 43.71
C THR A 54 58.41 -15.81 43.53
N ASP A 55 59.11 -15.28 44.50
CA ASP A 55 60.55 -15.19 44.51
C ASP A 55 61.21 -16.54 44.85
N GLU A 56 62.53 -16.61 44.70
CA GLU A 56 63.33 -17.82 45.00
C GLU A 56 63.26 -18.26 46.48
N LEU A 57 62.85 -17.36 47.38
CA LEU A 57 62.67 -17.63 48.85
C LEU A 57 61.23 -18.03 49.17
N GLY A 58 60.35 -18.16 48.14
CA GLY A 58 58.96 -18.58 48.31
C GLY A 58 57.99 -17.43 48.68
N LYS A 59 58.41 -16.15 48.67
CA LYS A 59 57.54 -15.03 48.95
C LYS A 59 56.72 -14.66 47.73
N THR A 60 55.40 -14.71 47.85
CA THR A 60 54.47 -14.39 46.76
C THR A 60 53.93 -12.96 46.94
N VAL A 61 53.92 -12.20 45.83
CA VAL A 61 53.28 -10.88 45.72
C VAL A 61 52.18 -11.00 44.65
N THR A 62 51.02 -10.45 44.95
CA THR A 62 49.85 -10.49 44.05
C THR A 62 49.31 -9.13 43.76
N ALA A 63 48.76 -8.93 42.53
CA ALA A 63 47.96 -7.80 42.14
C ALA A 63 46.65 -8.29 41.52
N GLN A 64 45.56 -7.65 41.83
CA GLN A 64 44.22 -8.05 41.34
C GLN A 64 43.50 -6.86 40.67
N SER A 65 42.71 -7.19 39.65
CA SER A 65 41.83 -6.24 39.00
C SER A 65 40.50 -6.92 38.64
N ASN A 66 39.42 -6.18 38.82
CA ASN A 66 38.07 -6.63 38.53
C ASN A 66 37.60 -6.02 37.22
N ILE A 67 36.87 -6.80 36.45
CA ILE A 67 36.22 -6.36 35.23
C ILE A 67 34.85 -7.03 35.08
N THR A 68 33.84 -6.27 34.71
CA THR A 68 32.51 -6.80 34.32
C THR A 68 32.40 -6.86 32.80
N ILE A 69 32.11 -8.05 32.32
CA ILE A 69 31.92 -8.31 30.88
C ILE A 69 30.43 -8.41 30.63
N TYR A 70 29.94 -7.48 29.81
CA TYR A 70 28.56 -7.48 29.36
C TYR A 70 28.42 -8.29 28.05
N PRO A 71 27.24 -8.92 27.83
CA PRO A 71 26.99 -9.61 26.58
C PRO A 71 26.82 -8.61 25.41
N VAL A 72 26.95 -9.10 24.20
CA VAL A 72 26.52 -8.37 23.01
C VAL A 72 25.03 -8.64 22.83
N ALA A 73 24.18 -7.65 23.09
CA ALA A 73 22.76 -7.77 22.92
C ALA A 73 22.38 -7.75 21.43
N GLU A 74 21.31 -8.46 21.09
CA GLU A 74 20.70 -8.42 19.74
C GLU A 74 19.28 -7.89 19.89
N VAL A 75 18.92 -6.99 18.96
CA VAL A 75 17.55 -6.49 18.77
C VAL A 75 17.20 -6.72 17.32
N LYS A 76 16.01 -7.26 17.04
CA LYS A 76 15.47 -7.41 15.70
C LYS A 76 14.03 -6.92 15.68
N LEU A 77 13.73 -6.01 14.76
CA LEU A 77 12.42 -5.41 14.55
C LEU A 77 11.85 -5.82 13.21
N THR A 78 10.59 -6.25 13.19
CA THR A 78 9.89 -6.64 11.96
C THR A 78 8.50 -6.03 11.94
N LEU A 79 8.16 -5.37 10.83
CA LEU A 79 6.83 -4.86 10.53
C LEU A 79 6.57 -4.91 9.00
N PRO A 80 5.31 -4.77 8.54
CA PRO A 80 4.99 -4.72 7.11
C PRO A 80 5.65 -3.52 6.42
N ALA A 81 6.08 -3.68 5.16
CA ALA A 81 6.68 -2.58 4.40
C ALA A 81 5.67 -1.48 4.02
N VAL A 82 4.37 -1.82 3.95
CA VAL A 82 3.28 -0.89 3.61
C VAL A 82 2.08 -1.08 4.52
N SER A 83 1.33 0.01 4.75
CA SER A 83 0.05 0.01 5.45
C SER A 83 -0.81 1.19 5.02
N HIS A 84 -2.01 1.28 5.59
CA HIS A 84 -2.92 2.43 5.48
C HIS A 84 -3.27 2.98 6.86
N THR A 85 -3.66 4.25 6.91
CA THR A 85 -3.95 4.96 8.17
C THR A 85 -5.10 4.35 8.99
N ASP A 86 -5.97 3.53 8.40
CA ASP A 86 -7.05 2.81 9.08
C ASP A 86 -6.69 1.39 9.53
N LYS A 87 -5.47 0.92 9.23
CA LYS A 87 -5.04 -0.44 9.51
C LYS A 87 -4.20 -0.51 10.77
N THR A 88 -4.60 -1.37 11.69
CA THR A 88 -3.74 -1.84 12.75
C THR A 88 -2.76 -2.87 12.19
N ILE A 89 -1.49 -2.70 12.47
CA ILE A 89 -0.42 -3.61 12.05
C ILE A 89 0.21 -4.28 13.28
N THR A 90 0.70 -5.48 13.06
CA THR A 90 1.51 -6.20 14.07
C THR A 90 2.97 -5.89 13.82
N LEU A 91 3.68 -5.54 14.87
CA LEU A 91 5.12 -5.47 14.90
C LEU A 91 5.67 -6.57 15.80
N GLN A 92 6.83 -7.09 15.46
CA GLN A 92 7.53 -8.08 16.27
C GLN A 92 8.91 -7.56 16.64
N THR A 93 9.24 -7.61 17.92
CA THR A 93 10.57 -7.29 18.41
C THR A 93 11.14 -8.50 19.13
N GLU A 94 12.21 -9.06 18.56
CA GLU A 94 12.95 -10.16 19.14
C GLU A 94 14.21 -9.61 19.78
N THR A 95 14.53 -10.07 20.97
CA THR A 95 15.75 -9.65 21.70
C THR A 95 16.50 -10.87 22.24
N LYS A 96 17.84 -10.78 22.24
CA LYS A 96 18.72 -11.76 22.89
C LYS A 96 19.74 -11.04 23.76
N GLU A 97 20.15 -11.68 24.85
CA GLU A 97 21.15 -11.17 25.78
C GLU A 97 20.83 -9.75 26.30
N THR A 98 19.54 -9.44 26.49
CA THR A 98 19.06 -8.13 26.93
C THR A 98 18.61 -8.13 28.40
N ASP A 99 19.02 -9.11 29.19
CA ASP A 99 18.57 -9.36 30.58
C ASP A 99 18.43 -8.07 31.43
N GLY A 100 17.18 -7.64 31.68
CA GLY A 100 16.87 -6.44 32.45
C GLY A 100 17.11 -5.10 31.75
N LEU A 101 17.52 -5.07 30.49
CA LEU A 101 17.63 -3.83 29.72
C LEU A 101 16.25 -3.36 29.24
N ALA A 102 16.02 -2.06 29.37
CA ALA A 102 14.77 -1.47 28.88
C ALA A 102 14.79 -1.34 27.35
N LEU A 103 13.77 -1.92 26.69
CA LEU A 103 13.53 -1.73 25.28
C LEU A 103 12.87 -0.36 25.04
N THR A 104 13.44 0.42 24.14
CA THR A 104 12.96 1.75 23.76
C THR A 104 12.70 1.82 22.28
N TYR A 105 11.75 2.70 21.88
CA TYR A 105 11.43 2.92 20.49
C TYR A 105 11.58 4.39 20.14
N THR A 106 12.08 4.66 18.94
CA THR A 106 12.12 5.98 18.33
C THR A 106 11.54 5.95 16.93
N LEU A 107 11.03 7.07 16.46
CA LEU A 107 10.35 7.21 15.18
C LEU A 107 10.96 8.36 14.39
N THR A 108 11.12 8.16 13.09
CA THR A 108 11.27 9.26 12.15
C THR A 108 10.12 9.23 11.14
N ARG A 109 9.76 10.40 10.61
CA ARG A 109 8.77 10.55 9.54
C ARG A 109 9.36 11.39 8.43
N ASN A 110 9.37 10.87 7.22
CA ASN A 110 9.95 11.53 6.04
C ASN A 110 11.40 12.02 6.28
N GLY A 111 12.17 11.25 7.06
CA GLY A 111 13.56 11.55 7.41
C GLY A 111 13.77 12.42 8.65
N GLU A 112 12.71 13.01 9.22
CA GLU A 112 12.80 13.88 10.39
C GLU A 112 12.35 13.16 11.66
N PRO A 113 12.95 13.45 12.84
CA PRO A 113 12.50 12.89 14.12
C PRO A 113 11.02 13.19 14.37
N ALA A 114 10.29 12.19 14.85
CA ALA A 114 8.86 12.27 15.09
C ALA A 114 8.48 11.72 16.46
N ASP A 115 7.48 12.33 17.10
CA ASP A 115 6.94 11.84 18.36
C ASP A 115 6.00 10.65 18.12
N ILE A 116 6.27 9.53 18.82
CA ILE A 116 5.48 8.30 18.67
C ILE A 116 4.01 8.54 19.05
N GLY A 117 3.74 9.24 20.16
CA GLY A 117 2.38 9.48 20.64
C GLY A 117 1.55 10.34 19.68
N THR A 118 2.20 11.21 18.91
CA THR A 118 1.56 12.04 17.90
C THR A 118 1.15 11.22 16.68
N PHE A 119 2.03 10.36 16.16
CA PHE A 119 1.84 9.69 14.86
C PHE A 119 1.37 8.23 14.98
N ILE A 120 1.53 7.61 16.13
CA ILE A 120 1.15 6.22 16.36
C ILE A 120 0.04 6.15 17.42
N GLU A 121 -0.96 5.31 17.17
CA GLU A 121 -1.93 4.84 18.14
C GLU A 121 -1.54 3.44 18.58
N GLY A 122 -1.60 3.18 19.89
CA GLY A 122 -1.06 1.97 20.52
C GLY A 122 0.36 2.18 21.03
N ASN A 123 0.91 1.14 21.67
CA ASN A 123 2.27 1.17 22.16
C ASN A 123 3.09 0.12 21.39
N PRO A 124 4.23 0.48 20.77
CA PRO A 124 5.09 -0.47 20.09
C PRO A 124 5.47 -1.70 20.95
N SER A 125 5.62 -1.52 22.26
CA SER A 125 5.91 -2.64 23.17
C SER A 125 4.80 -3.68 23.27
N ASP A 126 3.55 -3.32 22.91
CA ASP A 126 2.41 -4.25 22.92
C ASP A 126 2.32 -5.07 21.62
N GLY A 127 3.19 -4.82 20.64
CA GLY A 127 3.26 -5.54 19.38
C GLY A 127 2.15 -5.20 18.39
N SER A 128 1.36 -4.14 18.64
CA SER A 128 0.24 -3.74 17.79
C SER A 128 0.12 -2.22 17.76
N ILE A 129 0.20 -1.63 16.55
CA ILE A 129 0.16 -0.18 16.36
C ILE A 129 -0.65 0.19 15.12
N ARG A 130 -1.11 1.46 15.07
CA ARG A 130 -1.74 2.07 13.90
C ARG A 130 -1.14 3.46 13.67
N PHE A 131 -0.73 3.75 12.44
CA PHE A 131 -0.27 5.08 12.05
C PHE A 131 -1.47 6.00 11.78
N LYS A 132 -1.46 7.19 12.35
CA LYS A 132 -2.56 8.17 12.26
C LYS A 132 -2.52 8.98 10.97
N GLU A 133 -1.34 9.16 10.37
CA GLU A 133 -1.12 9.98 9.19
C GLU A 133 -0.29 9.24 8.14
N LYS A 134 -0.48 9.62 6.86
CA LYS A 134 0.35 9.14 5.75
C LYS A 134 1.79 9.63 5.86
N GLY A 135 2.73 8.84 5.35
CA GLY A 135 4.14 9.19 5.33
C GLY A 135 5.06 7.98 5.22
N VAL A 136 6.34 8.25 5.05
CA VAL A 136 7.39 7.24 5.17
C VAL A 136 7.95 7.31 6.58
N TYR A 137 7.84 6.22 7.31
CA TYR A 137 8.29 6.14 8.70
C TYR A 137 9.44 5.16 8.83
N VAL A 138 10.38 5.46 9.74
CA VAL A 138 11.36 4.49 10.22
C VAL A 138 11.14 4.32 11.72
N LEU A 139 10.80 3.11 12.13
CA LEU A 139 10.69 2.74 13.54
C LEU A 139 11.98 2.03 13.94
N THR A 140 12.59 2.47 15.02
CA THR A 140 13.81 1.90 15.58
C THR A 140 13.51 1.36 16.98
N ALA A 141 13.87 0.09 17.21
CA ALA A 141 13.87 -0.52 18.53
C ALA A 141 15.30 -0.59 19.06
N SER A 142 15.54 -0.22 20.30
CA SER A 142 16.88 -0.21 20.87
C SER A 142 16.91 -0.56 22.36
N VAL A 143 18.03 -1.11 22.78
CA VAL A 143 18.41 -1.28 24.20
C VAL A 143 19.76 -0.65 24.43
N THR A 144 20.00 -0.12 25.63
CA THR A 144 21.29 0.45 26.01
C THR A 144 21.81 -0.29 27.25
N ASP A 145 23.04 -0.81 27.16
CA ASP A 145 23.66 -1.48 28.31
C ASP A 145 24.23 -0.51 29.33
N ALA A 146 24.72 -1.04 30.44
CA ALA A 146 25.29 -0.24 31.54
C ALA A 146 26.59 0.51 31.16
N THR A 147 27.22 0.18 30.03
CA THR A 147 28.39 0.88 29.49
C THR A 147 28.01 2.05 28.56
N GLY A 148 26.71 2.22 28.26
CA GLY A 148 26.21 3.19 27.29
C GLY A 148 26.24 2.71 25.85
N ARG A 149 26.57 1.43 25.59
CA ARG A 149 26.52 0.86 24.24
C ARG A 149 25.09 0.60 23.83
N VAL A 150 24.71 1.10 22.66
CA VAL A 150 23.38 0.94 22.09
C VAL A 150 23.37 -0.22 21.09
N PHE A 151 22.37 -1.09 21.18
CA PHE A 151 22.05 -2.16 20.24
C PHE A 151 20.66 -1.86 19.69
N ALA A 152 20.54 -1.74 18.38
CA ALA A 152 19.32 -1.30 17.73
C ALA A 152 19.08 -2.00 16.42
N ASP A 153 17.81 -2.06 16.03
CA ASP A 153 17.37 -2.42 14.70
C ASP A 153 16.26 -1.48 14.23
N SER A 154 16.21 -1.22 12.92
CA SER A 154 15.31 -0.25 12.32
C SER A 154 14.63 -0.86 11.12
N THR A 155 13.35 -0.56 10.96
CA THR A 155 12.56 -0.98 9.80
C THR A 155 11.72 0.20 9.29
N ASP A 156 11.66 0.36 7.98
CA ASP A 156 10.84 1.37 7.31
C ASP A 156 9.46 0.84 6.94
N ILE A 157 8.49 1.74 6.89
CA ILE A 157 7.13 1.47 6.44
C ILE A 157 6.58 2.71 5.72
N THR A 158 5.96 2.48 4.56
CA THR A 158 5.18 3.50 3.88
C THR A 158 3.71 3.37 4.25
N VAL A 159 3.13 4.45 4.79
CA VAL A 159 1.73 4.52 5.20
C VAL A 159 0.95 5.39 4.23
N TYR A 160 -0.06 4.81 3.61
CA TYR A 160 -0.96 5.47 2.67
C TYR A 160 -2.21 5.98 3.37
N PRO A 161 -2.84 7.07 2.88
CA PRO A 161 -4.13 7.52 3.39
C PRO A 161 -5.24 6.55 2.96
N VAL A 162 -6.39 6.66 3.61
CA VAL A 162 -7.64 6.06 3.12
C VAL A 162 -8.33 7.08 2.25
N GLY A 163 -8.36 6.82 0.97
CA GLY A 163 -9.00 7.69 0.00
C GLY A 163 -10.36 7.17 -0.49
N SER A 164 -10.79 7.71 -1.62
CA SER A 164 -11.96 7.26 -2.36
C SER A 164 -11.67 7.27 -3.85
N ALA A 165 -12.33 6.39 -4.60
CA ALA A 165 -12.27 6.38 -6.06
C ALA A 165 -13.62 6.03 -6.64
N GLY A 166 -13.95 6.62 -7.78
CA GLY A 166 -15.16 6.37 -8.55
C GLY A 166 -15.01 6.95 -9.94
N PHE A 167 -16.10 7.01 -10.69
CA PHE A 167 -16.14 7.66 -11.98
C PHE A 167 -17.53 8.28 -12.22
N TYR A 168 -17.57 9.23 -13.15
CA TYR A 168 -18.79 9.80 -13.66
C TYR A 168 -19.04 9.31 -15.09
N LEU A 169 -20.27 8.90 -15.34
CA LEU A 169 -20.79 8.52 -16.66
C LEU A 169 -22.29 8.90 -16.69
N PRO A 170 -22.83 9.54 -17.74
CA PRO A 170 -24.26 9.77 -17.85
C PRO A 170 -25.07 8.46 -17.84
N GLU A 171 -26.23 8.48 -17.17
CA GLU A 171 -27.10 7.29 -17.07
C GLU A 171 -27.79 6.92 -18.39
N ILE A 172 -27.91 7.88 -19.31
CA ILE A 172 -28.56 7.72 -20.63
C ILE A 172 -27.61 8.17 -21.71
N LEU A 173 -27.38 7.30 -22.65
CA LEU A 173 -26.48 7.51 -23.81
C LEU A 173 -27.23 7.19 -25.13
N HIS A 174 -26.66 7.66 -26.23
CA HIS A 174 -27.06 7.29 -27.59
C HIS A 174 -25.90 6.72 -28.37
N THR A 175 -26.19 5.83 -29.34
CA THR A 175 -25.17 5.14 -30.16
C THR A 175 -24.38 6.08 -31.05
N ASP A 176 -24.88 7.29 -31.37
CA ASP A 176 -24.21 8.29 -32.20
C ASP A 176 -23.36 9.29 -31.40
N LYS A 177 -23.28 9.16 -30.07
CA LYS A 177 -22.59 10.12 -29.20
C LYS A 177 -21.39 9.49 -28.52
N THR A 178 -20.27 10.19 -28.60
CA THR A 178 -19.13 9.93 -27.74
C THR A 178 -19.43 10.46 -26.35
N VAL A 179 -19.08 9.67 -25.34
CA VAL A 179 -19.21 10.02 -23.93
C VAL A 179 -17.84 9.97 -23.25
N THR A 180 -17.58 10.91 -22.36
CA THR A 180 -16.40 10.90 -21.50
C THR A 180 -16.73 10.17 -20.19
N VAL A 181 -15.96 9.15 -19.88
CA VAL A 181 -15.91 8.52 -18.56
C VAL A 181 -14.81 9.22 -17.78
N GLU A 182 -15.16 9.94 -16.74
CA GLU A 182 -14.21 10.69 -15.90
C GLU A 182 -14.02 10.01 -14.57
N ALA A 183 -12.80 9.52 -14.29
CA ALA A 183 -12.46 8.94 -12.99
C ALA A 183 -12.22 10.06 -11.98
N VAL A 184 -12.75 9.90 -10.77
CA VAL A 184 -12.66 10.88 -9.67
C VAL A 184 -12.04 10.25 -8.45
N PHE A 185 -11.12 10.97 -7.79
CA PHE A 185 -10.31 10.44 -6.71
C PHE A 185 -10.23 11.39 -5.52
N GLY A 186 -10.21 10.80 -4.32
CA GLY A 186 -9.89 11.49 -3.09
C GLY A 186 -8.74 10.77 -2.38
N GLU A 187 -7.55 11.40 -2.37
CA GLU A 187 -6.36 10.99 -1.60
C GLU A 187 -5.81 9.55 -1.84
N ILE A 188 -6.04 8.94 -3.00
CA ILE A 188 -5.49 7.61 -3.27
C ILE A 188 -4.07 7.61 -3.87
N GLY A 189 -3.54 8.79 -4.25
CA GLY A 189 -2.23 8.92 -4.87
C GLY A 189 -2.12 8.25 -6.23
N SER A 190 -0.94 7.70 -6.55
CA SER A 190 -0.75 6.88 -7.75
C SER A 190 -1.58 5.60 -7.66
N HIS A 191 -2.15 5.20 -8.77
CA HIS A 191 -3.05 4.04 -8.83
C HIS A 191 -3.07 3.41 -10.22
N THR A 192 -3.60 2.19 -10.27
CA THR A 192 -3.96 1.50 -11.50
C THR A 192 -5.48 1.28 -11.54
N ALA A 193 -6.08 1.36 -12.73
CA ALA A 193 -7.50 1.09 -12.94
C ALA A 193 -7.70 -0.16 -13.80
N THR A 194 -8.66 -1.00 -13.41
CA THR A 194 -9.17 -2.11 -14.21
C THR A 194 -10.65 -1.87 -14.44
N TRP A 195 -11.05 -1.89 -15.72
CA TRP A 195 -12.41 -1.65 -16.15
C TRP A 195 -13.05 -2.93 -16.65
N SER A 196 -14.31 -3.16 -16.30
CA SER A 196 -15.12 -4.24 -16.84
C SER A 196 -16.53 -3.77 -17.15
N LEU A 197 -17.15 -4.38 -18.17
CA LEU A 197 -18.48 -4.04 -18.63
C LEU A 197 -19.39 -5.27 -18.54
N LEU A 198 -20.58 -5.09 -17.98
CA LEU A 198 -21.60 -6.12 -17.95
C LEU A 198 -22.80 -5.70 -18.79
N ARG A 199 -23.40 -6.68 -19.48
CA ARG A 199 -24.69 -6.57 -20.13
C ARG A 199 -25.56 -7.74 -19.67
N ASP A 200 -26.76 -7.47 -19.19
CA ASP A 200 -27.67 -8.48 -18.65
C ASP A 200 -27.03 -9.38 -17.58
N GLY A 201 -26.16 -8.76 -16.74
CA GLY A 201 -25.45 -9.43 -15.65
C GLY A 201 -24.27 -10.32 -16.07
N LYS A 202 -23.93 -10.36 -17.36
CA LYS A 202 -22.78 -11.10 -17.90
C LYS A 202 -21.68 -10.15 -18.32
N GLU A 203 -20.46 -10.48 -18.00
CA GLU A 203 -19.29 -9.72 -18.44
C GLU A 203 -19.10 -9.88 -19.94
N ILE A 204 -18.85 -8.76 -20.63
CA ILE A 204 -18.60 -8.68 -22.06
C ILE A 204 -17.36 -7.81 -22.32
N SER A 205 -16.74 -7.98 -23.49
CA SER A 205 -15.67 -7.08 -23.92
C SER A 205 -16.24 -5.70 -24.27
N LEU A 206 -15.57 -4.65 -23.80
CA LEU A 206 -15.91 -3.28 -24.19
C LEU A 206 -15.83 -3.08 -25.71
N THR A 207 -14.85 -3.69 -26.38
CA THR A 207 -14.63 -3.61 -27.82
C THR A 207 -15.73 -4.28 -28.67
N ASP A 208 -16.57 -5.13 -28.08
CA ASP A 208 -17.68 -5.77 -28.78
C ASP A 208 -18.86 -4.81 -28.97
N VAL A 209 -18.97 -3.78 -28.14
CA VAL A 209 -20.15 -2.90 -28.06
C VAL A 209 -19.82 -1.42 -28.07
N ALA A 210 -18.54 -1.04 -28.02
CA ALA A 210 -18.11 0.36 -28.05
C ALA A 210 -16.74 0.52 -28.72
N GLU A 211 -16.52 1.70 -29.26
CA GLU A 211 -15.22 2.20 -29.70
C GLU A 211 -14.63 3.10 -28.62
N GLY A 212 -13.29 3.17 -28.56
CA GLY A 212 -12.56 3.94 -27.55
C GLY A 212 -11.85 3.07 -26.53
N THR A 213 -11.20 3.71 -25.56
CA THR A 213 -10.42 3.03 -24.52
C THR A 213 -10.54 3.73 -23.19
N LEU A 214 -10.46 2.97 -22.10
CA LEU A 214 -10.37 3.47 -20.73
C LEU A 214 -8.98 3.22 -20.17
N ASN A 215 -8.45 4.20 -19.46
CA ASN A 215 -7.17 4.17 -18.77
C ASN A 215 -7.35 4.48 -17.26
N ASN A 216 -6.26 4.75 -16.54
CA ASN A 216 -6.32 5.04 -15.10
C ASN A 216 -7.17 6.27 -14.74
N SER A 217 -7.38 7.20 -15.67
CA SER A 217 -8.14 8.44 -15.46
C SER A 217 -9.51 8.42 -16.13
N GLY A 218 -9.92 7.30 -16.74
CA GLY A 218 -11.10 7.20 -17.57
C GLY A 218 -10.77 7.27 -19.06
N GLY A 219 -11.64 7.84 -19.88
CA GLY A 219 -11.44 7.97 -21.31
C GLY A 219 -12.72 8.27 -22.08
N GLU A 220 -12.66 8.21 -23.38
CA GLU A 220 -13.81 8.43 -24.27
C GLU A 220 -14.31 7.12 -24.85
N LEU A 221 -15.63 6.95 -24.87
CA LEU A 221 -16.31 5.79 -25.43
C LEU A 221 -17.45 6.25 -26.35
N GLN A 222 -17.64 5.51 -27.43
CA GLN A 222 -18.85 5.59 -28.25
C GLN A 222 -19.46 4.20 -28.37
N PHE A 223 -20.63 3.99 -27.79
CA PHE A 223 -21.34 2.72 -27.86
C PHE A 223 -22.00 2.56 -29.22
N ASN A 224 -21.83 1.41 -29.86
CA ASN A 224 -22.44 1.05 -31.15
C ASN A 224 -23.63 0.08 -31.02
N THR A 225 -23.89 -0.40 -29.80
CA THR A 225 -24.93 -1.40 -29.55
C THR A 225 -25.84 -0.91 -28.42
N LYS A 226 -27.16 -0.88 -28.69
CA LYS A 226 -28.18 -0.52 -27.68
C LYS A 226 -28.27 -1.56 -26.58
N GLY A 227 -28.64 -1.14 -25.36
CA GLY A 227 -28.83 -2.06 -24.24
C GLY A 227 -28.71 -1.41 -22.87
N SER A 228 -28.90 -2.22 -21.83
CA SER A 228 -28.65 -1.84 -20.45
C SER A 228 -27.31 -2.43 -20.00
N TYR A 229 -26.48 -1.60 -19.43
CA TYR A 229 -25.10 -1.93 -19.07
C TYR A 229 -24.78 -1.54 -17.64
N VAL A 230 -23.76 -2.20 -17.09
CA VAL A 230 -23.09 -1.81 -15.84
C VAL A 230 -21.60 -1.67 -16.14
N LEU A 231 -21.08 -0.44 -16.03
CA LEU A 231 -19.64 -0.22 -16.04
C LEU A 231 -19.11 -0.36 -14.63
N LYS A 232 -18.04 -1.13 -14.48
CA LYS A 232 -17.32 -1.33 -13.20
C LYS A 232 -15.89 -0.86 -13.32
N ALA A 233 -15.38 -0.29 -12.24
CA ALA A 233 -13.98 0.08 -12.11
C ALA A 233 -13.43 -0.44 -10.78
N GLU A 234 -12.22 -0.96 -10.83
CA GLU A 234 -11.38 -1.27 -9.68
C GLU A 234 -10.12 -0.43 -9.76
N PHE A 235 -9.93 0.46 -8.79
CA PHE A 235 -8.76 1.32 -8.67
C PHE A 235 -7.89 0.79 -7.53
N THR A 236 -6.65 0.43 -7.81
CA THR A 236 -5.73 -0.09 -6.79
C THR A 236 -4.62 0.94 -6.58
N ASP A 237 -4.46 1.41 -5.35
CA ASP A 237 -3.40 2.35 -4.97
C ASP A 237 -2.04 1.65 -4.78
N ASP A 238 -0.95 2.41 -4.62
CA ASP A 238 0.40 1.88 -4.44
C ASP A 238 0.56 1.10 -3.11
N GLY A 239 -0.35 1.28 -2.16
CA GLY A 239 -0.44 0.49 -0.93
C GLY A 239 -1.14 -0.85 -1.10
N GLY A 240 -1.64 -1.16 -2.31
CA GLY A 240 -2.34 -2.40 -2.64
C GLY A 240 -3.82 -2.42 -2.23
N ARG A 241 -4.39 -1.28 -1.84
CA ARG A 241 -5.80 -1.18 -1.51
C ARG A 241 -6.62 -0.98 -2.78
N THR A 242 -7.70 -1.75 -2.92
CA THR A 242 -8.61 -1.67 -4.06
C THR A 242 -9.90 -0.96 -3.66
N TYR A 243 -10.29 0.02 -4.47
CA TYR A 243 -11.55 0.78 -4.41
C TYR A 243 -12.41 0.35 -5.57
N ARG A 244 -13.65 -0.07 -5.31
CA ARG A 244 -14.58 -0.57 -6.32
C ARG A 244 -15.73 0.40 -6.49
N TYR A 245 -16.08 0.67 -7.74
CA TYR A 245 -17.21 1.49 -8.10
C TYR A 245 -17.92 0.90 -9.30
N GLU A 246 -19.25 1.00 -9.34
CA GLU A 246 -20.06 0.57 -10.47
C GLU A 246 -21.20 1.55 -10.74
N GLN A 247 -21.57 1.67 -12.01
CA GLN A 247 -22.66 2.52 -12.45
C GLN A 247 -23.46 1.84 -13.53
N ASN A 248 -24.80 1.87 -13.38
CA ASN A 248 -25.74 1.43 -14.40
C ASN A 248 -25.98 2.55 -15.39
N PHE A 249 -26.13 2.20 -16.67
CA PHE A 249 -26.52 3.14 -17.72
C PHE A 249 -27.24 2.42 -18.86
N LYS A 250 -27.95 3.18 -19.68
CA LYS A 250 -28.69 2.67 -20.83
C LYS A 250 -28.25 3.38 -22.10
N VAL A 251 -28.02 2.61 -23.15
CA VAL A 251 -27.69 3.10 -24.48
C VAL A 251 -28.92 2.91 -25.39
N TYR A 252 -29.38 4.00 -25.95
CA TYR A 252 -30.47 4.01 -26.91
C TYR A 252 -29.93 4.11 -28.31
N PRO A 253 -30.58 3.50 -29.30
CA PRO A 253 -30.25 3.70 -30.68
C PRO A 253 -30.69 5.10 -31.14
N VAL A 254 -30.16 5.56 -32.25
CA VAL A 254 -30.71 6.72 -32.94
C VAL A 254 -31.83 6.22 -33.86
N PRO A 255 -33.08 6.59 -33.64
CA PRO A 255 -34.17 6.17 -34.48
C PRO A 255 -34.06 6.80 -35.87
N ALA A 256 -34.42 6.03 -36.90
CA ALA A 256 -34.49 6.53 -38.24
C ALA A 256 -35.88 6.29 -38.85
N VAL A 257 -36.34 7.25 -39.58
CA VAL A 257 -37.57 7.16 -40.36
C VAL A 257 -37.35 7.79 -41.72
N SER A 258 -37.76 7.10 -42.77
CA SER A 258 -37.86 7.65 -44.10
C SER A 258 -39.20 7.29 -44.69
N TYR A 259 -39.65 8.08 -45.62
CA TYR A 259 -40.87 7.79 -46.39
C TYR A 259 -40.71 8.21 -47.83
N SER A 260 -41.53 7.64 -48.71
CA SER A 260 -41.59 8.03 -50.08
C SER A 260 -43.03 8.23 -50.55
N LEU A 261 -43.20 9.23 -51.40
CA LEU A 261 -44.44 9.59 -52.09
C LEU A 261 -44.20 9.63 -53.57
N PRO A 262 -45.22 9.35 -54.39
CA PRO A 262 -45.14 9.64 -55.81
C PRO A 262 -45.03 11.15 -56.02
N LYS A 263 -44.28 11.55 -57.06
CA LYS A 263 -44.04 12.96 -57.34
C LYS A 263 -45.32 13.73 -57.74
N TYR A 264 -46.27 13.02 -58.31
CA TYR A 264 -47.56 13.58 -58.83
C TYR A 264 -48.68 12.60 -58.46
N ALA A 265 -49.84 13.12 -58.10
CA ALA A 265 -51.11 12.39 -57.95
C ALA A 265 -52.29 13.28 -58.30
N HIS A 266 -53.45 12.66 -58.58
CA HIS A 266 -54.73 13.35 -58.77
C HIS A 266 -55.58 13.23 -57.52
N THR A 267 -56.48 14.16 -57.30
CA THR A 267 -57.38 14.22 -56.09
C THR A 267 -58.34 13.04 -56.01
N ASP A 268 -58.53 12.28 -57.11
CA ASP A 268 -59.38 11.08 -57.19
C ASP A 268 -58.57 9.76 -57.12
N THR A 269 -57.28 9.87 -56.82
CA THR A 269 -56.37 8.70 -56.78
C THR A 269 -55.76 8.52 -55.38
N ASP A 270 -55.90 7.31 -54.87
CA ASP A 270 -55.20 6.95 -53.62
C ASP A 270 -53.70 6.97 -53.80
N VAL A 271 -53.02 7.55 -52.85
CA VAL A 271 -51.57 7.63 -52.78
C VAL A 271 -51.04 6.70 -51.70
N VAL A 272 -50.17 5.79 -52.11
CA VAL A 272 -49.49 4.91 -51.13
C VAL A 272 -48.25 5.60 -50.60
N VAL A 273 -48.24 5.85 -49.29
CA VAL A 273 -47.05 6.31 -48.57
C VAL A 273 -46.27 5.06 -48.10
N LYS A 274 -45.04 4.93 -48.59
CA LYS A 274 -44.16 3.85 -48.11
C LYS A 274 -43.24 4.41 -47.07
N THR A 275 -43.24 3.77 -45.90
CA THR A 275 -42.43 4.15 -44.76
C THR A 275 -41.39 3.08 -44.50
N GLU A 276 -40.16 3.47 -44.24
CA GLU A 276 -39.09 2.62 -43.73
C GLU A 276 -38.64 3.18 -42.41
N THR A 277 -38.57 2.34 -41.41
CA THR A 277 -38.20 2.71 -40.05
C THR A 277 -37.13 1.79 -39.51
N ALA A 278 -36.27 2.32 -38.65
CA ALA A 278 -35.28 1.56 -37.92
C ALA A 278 -35.19 2.08 -36.46
N ASP A 279 -35.00 1.16 -35.53
CA ASP A 279 -34.72 1.43 -34.13
C ASP A 279 -35.74 2.35 -33.42
N LEU A 280 -37.03 2.27 -33.80
CA LEU A 280 -38.08 3.05 -33.14
C LEU A 280 -38.35 2.58 -31.71
N ASP A 281 -38.11 1.30 -31.40
CA ASP A 281 -38.47 0.67 -30.13
C ASP A 281 -39.96 1.00 -29.78
N ASP A 282 -40.19 1.75 -28.67
CA ASP A 282 -41.54 2.18 -28.23
C ASP A 282 -41.96 3.58 -28.76
N LEU A 283 -41.17 4.16 -29.68
CA LEU A 283 -41.48 5.47 -30.24
C LEU A 283 -42.60 5.42 -31.23
N THR A 284 -43.43 6.44 -31.26
CA THR A 284 -44.50 6.60 -32.22
C THR A 284 -44.13 7.63 -33.30
N ILE A 285 -44.61 7.42 -34.53
CA ILE A 285 -44.48 8.38 -35.61
C ILE A 285 -45.67 9.34 -35.58
N GLU A 286 -45.39 10.63 -35.51
CA GLU A 286 -46.35 11.69 -35.70
C GLU A 286 -46.26 12.18 -37.15
N TRP A 287 -47.39 12.28 -37.80
CA TRP A 287 -47.49 12.75 -39.16
C TRP A 287 -48.02 14.16 -39.24
N LEU A 288 -47.22 15.06 -39.82
CA LEU A 288 -47.59 16.48 -39.98
C LEU A 288 -47.47 16.82 -41.47
N ALA A 289 -48.45 17.59 -41.97
CA ALA A 289 -48.40 18.18 -43.29
C ALA A 289 -47.86 19.61 -43.20
N ASP A 290 -46.84 19.97 -43.95
CA ASP A 290 -46.32 21.32 -44.05
C ASP A 290 -46.92 22.01 -45.29
N ASN A 291 -47.50 23.17 -45.06
CA ASN A 291 -47.92 24.09 -46.10
C ASN A 291 -47.17 25.42 -45.97
N THR A 292 -47.38 26.37 -46.83
CA THR A 292 -46.73 27.69 -46.79
C THR A 292 -47.00 28.50 -45.50
N PHE A 293 -47.88 28.02 -44.60
CA PHE A 293 -48.24 28.65 -43.35
C PHE A 293 -47.71 27.89 -42.09
N GLY A 294 -46.94 26.83 -42.30
CA GLY A 294 -46.35 26.00 -41.24
C GLY A 294 -46.95 24.60 -41.13
N PHE A 295 -46.47 23.82 -40.17
CA PHE A 295 -46.92 22.44 -39.93
C PHE A 295 -48.37 22.41 -39.46
N GLN A 296 -49.18 21.56 -40.07
CA GLN A 296 -50.59 21.33 -39.76
C GLN A 296 -50.83 19.82 -39.55
N ASP A 297 -51.94 19.52 -38.84
CA ASP A 297 -52.39 18.14 -38.69
C ASP A 297 -52.65 17.55 -40.10
N TRP A 298 -52.11 16.34 -40.32
CA TRP A 298 -52.25 15.60 -41.56
C TRP A 298 -53.71 15.46 -42.02
N SER A 299 -54.61 15.18 -41.07
CA SER A 299 -56.04 15.00 -41.31
C SER A 299 -56.73 16.22 -41.92
N THR A 300 -56.12 17.40 -41.84
CA THR A 300 -56.61 18.63 -42.48
C THR A 300 -56.59 18.58 -44.00
N TYR A 301 -55.62 17.86 -44.60
CA TYR A 301 -55.37 17.86 -46.02
C TYR A 301 -55.59 16.51 -46.68
N VAL A 302 -55.61 15.44 -45.91
CA VAL A 302 -55.63 14.06 -46.44
C VAL A 302 -56.67 13.24 -45.70
N SER A 303 -57.52 12.53 -46.44
CA SER A 303 -58.40 11.52 -45.90
C SER A 303 -57.68 10.16 -45.87
N GLY A 304 -57.77 9.40 -44.80
CA GLY A 304 -57.13 8.12 -44.65
C GLY A 304 -56.40 7.98 -43.32
N LYS A 305 -55.76 6.84 -43.11
CA LYS A 305 -54.92 6.56 -41.91
C LYS A 305 -53.53 6.18 -42.32
N LEU A 306 -52.55 6.85 -41.75
CA LEU A 306 -51.19 6.42 -41.74
C LEU A 306 -50.95 5.58 -40.50
N THR A 307 -50.36 4.43 -40.60
CA THR A 307 -50.03 3.52 -39.51
C THR A 307 -48.54 3.46 -39.32
N ASN A 308 -48.12 3.12 -38.10
CA ASN A 308 -46.71 2.99 -37.72
C ASN A 308 -46.17 1.57 -37.99
N ASN A 309 -46.72 0.85 -38.97
CA ASN A 309 -46.29 -0.50 -39.32
C ASN A 309 -45.13 -0.51 -40.29
#